data_1ee4426fc2771ed1456777aafd928baf
#
_entry.id   1ee4426fc2771ed1456777aafd928baf
#
_cell.length_a   1.000
_cell.length_b   1.000
_cell.length_c   1.000
_cell.angle_alpha   90.00
_cell.angle_beta   90.00
_cell.angle_gamma   90.00
#
_symmetry.space_group_name_H-M   'P 1'
#
loop_
_entity.id
_entity.type
_entity.pdbx_description
1 polymer ?
#
loop_
_entity_poly.entity_id
_entity_poly.type
_entity_poly.pdbx_seq_one_letter_code
_entity_poly.pdbx_strand_id
1 'polypeptide(L)'
;MAVKESYAGKINRKLNKKLHVIDVAAGRVPADLVLKNATYVNVFSNELCRGDIAVAEGLIVGMGEYHGKVEADVGGKIVLPGFIDAHIHLESSLVSPKEFAKAVLPHGTTTVITDPHEIANVMGTDGIEYMLQATEDLPVDVRFMLPSCVPATPLDESGANLD
;
A
#
# COMPACT_ATOMS: atom_id res chain seq x y z
N MET A 1 -24.32 -9.52 -15.14
CA MET A 1 -24.59 -9.27 -13.70
C MET A 1 -23.71 -10.18 -12.88
N ALA A 2 -22.75 -9.64 -12.13
CA ALA A 2 -21.95 -10.43 -11.20
C ALA A 2 -22.85 -10.86 -10.04
N VAL A 3 -22.94 -12.17 -9.78
CA VAL A 3 -23.69 -12.71 -8.64
C VAL A 3 -22.98 -12.25 -7.37
N LYS A 4 -23.67 -11.50 -6.51
CA LYS A 4 -23.11 -11.09 -5.21
C LYS A 4 -22.84 -12.35 -4.37
N GLU A 5 -21.59 -12.55 -3.98
CA GLU A 5 -21.17 -13.61 -3.09
C GLU A 5 -21.97 -13.57 -1.77
N SER A 6 -22.43 -14.73 -1.30
CA SER A 6 -23.14 -14.83 -0.02
C SER A 6 -22.22 -14.47 1.17
N TYR A 7 -22.82 -14.09 2.30
CA TYR A 7 -22.09 -13.77 3.53
C TYR A 7 -21.24 -14.96 4.01
N ALA A 8 -21.80 -16.18 3.97
CA ALA A 8 -21.07 -17.41 4.31
C ALA A 8 -19.90 -17.68 3.35
N GLY A 9 -20.07 -17.40 2.05
CA GLY A 9 -18.99 -17.50 1.07
C GLY A 9 -17.82 -16.56 1.36
N LYS A 10 -18.12 -15.32 1.74
CA LYS A 10 -17.09 -14.33 2.13
C LYS A 10 -16.30 -14.77 3.37
N ILE A 11 -16.99 -15.32 4.38
CA ILE A 11 -16.33 -15.84 5.60
C ILE A 11 -15.42 -17.02 5.25
N ASN A 12 -15.90 -18.00 4.48
CA ASN A 12 -15.11 -19.16 4.09
C ASN A 12 -13.89 -18.77 3.27
N ARG A 13 -14.02 -17.83 2.33
CA ARG A 13 -12.88 -17.31 1.57
C ARG A 13 -11.84 -16.65 2.47
N LYS A 14 -12.29 -15.82 3.43
CA LYS A 14 -11.39 -15.15 4.38
C LYS A 14 -10.67 -16.15 5.30
N LEU A 15 -11.39 -17.22 5.71
CA LEU A 15 -10.82 -18.28 6.52
C LEU A 15 -9.78 -19.08 5.73
N ASN A 16 -10.10 -19.48 4.49
CA ASN A 16 -9.18 -20.24 3.64
C ASN A 16 -7.89 -19.47 3.35
N LYS A 17 -7.97 -18.14 3.11
CA LYS A 17 -6.80 -17.29 2.97
C LYS A 17 -5.93 -17.30 4.24
N LYS A 18 -6.54 -17.17 5.42
CA LYS A 18 -5.79 -17.23 6.69
C LYS A 18 -5.13 -18.60 6.91
N LEU A 19 -5.83 -19.69 6.59
CA LEU A 19 -5.27 -21.04 6.70
C LEU A 19 -4.09 -21.21 5.74
N HIS A 20 -4.20 -20.73 4.50
CA HIS A 20 -3.10 -20.76 3.54
C HIS A 20 -1.86 -20.00 4.05
N VAL A 21 -2.06 -18.78 4.57
CA VAL A 21 -0.97 -18.01 5.20
C VAL A 21 -0.28 -18.78 6.32
N ILE A 22 -1.05 -19.44 7.21
CA ILE A 22 -0.51 -20.23 8.31
C ILE A 22 0.25 -21.45 7.78
N ASP A 23 -0.27 -22.14 6.76
CA ASP A 23 0.34 -23.33 6.20
C ASP A 23 1.67 -23.01 5.49
N VAL A 24 1.72 -21.89 4.77
CA VAL A 24 2.97 -21.40 4.16
C VAL A 24 3.97 -20.99 5.23
N ALA A 25 3.57 -20.22 6.23
CA ALA A 25 4.45 -19.79 7.31
C ALA A 25 5.07 -20.99 8.09
N ALA A 26 4.30 -22.06 8.22
CA ALA A 26 4.74 -23.30 8.86
C ALA A 26 5.53 -24.23 7.92
N GLY A 27 5.78 -23.85 6.67
CA GLY A 27 6.48 -24.67 5.68
C GLY A 27 5.72 -25.90 5.20
N ARG A 28 4.40 -25.99 5.44
CA ARG A 28 3.58 -27.16 5.04
C ARG A 28 3.21 -27.16 3.57
N VAL A 29 3.11 -26.00 2.97
CA VAL A 29 2.79 -25.83 1.55
C VAL A 29 3.70 -24.74 0.93
N PRO A 30 3.94 -24.78 -0.40
CA PRO A 30 4.74 -23.75 -1.06
C PRO A 30 4.10 -22.37 -0.95
N ALA A 31 4.94 -21.34 -0.80
CA ALA A 31 4.54 -19.94 -0.85
C ALA A 31 4.04 -19.54 -2.25
N ASP A 32 3.27 -18.47 -2.36
CA ASP A 32 2.86 -17.96 -3.66
C ASP A 32 4.04 -17.35 -4.41
N LEU A 33 4.93 -16.65 -3.69
CA LEU A 33 6.18 -16.08 -4.19
C LEU A 33 7.26 -16.25 -3.13
N VAL A 34 8.48 -16.57 -3.55
CA VAL A 34 9.67 -16.51 -2.71
C VAL A 34 10.72 -15.63 -3.37
N LEU A 35 11.21 -14.65 -2.64
CA LEU A 35 12.42 -13.90 -3.01
C LEU A 35 13.61 -14.68 -2.45
N LYS A 36 14.37 -15.30 -3.37
CA LYS A 36 15.51 -16.17 -3.02
C LYS A 36 16.78 -15.35 -2.80
N ASN A 37 17.63 -15.82 -1.90
CA ASN A 37 18.97 -15.26 -1.65
C ASN A 37 18.95 -13.78 -1.25
N ALA A 38 17.90 -13.33 -0.54
CA ALA A 38 17.77 -11.94 -0.13
C ALA A 38 18.77 -11.57 0.98
N THR A 39 19.34 -10.38 0.90
CA THR A 39 19.85 -9.66 2.05
C THR A 39 18.78 -8.63 2.44
N TYR A 40 18.14 -8.81 3.57
CA TYR A 40 17.00 -7.95 3.96
C TYR A 40 17.28 -7.15 5.22
N VAL A 41 16.66 -5.98 5.31
CA VAL A 41 16.69 -5.13 6.49
C VAL A 41 15.63 -5.63 7.48
N ASN A 42 16.06 -6.15 8.63
CA ASN A 42 15.16 -6.43 9.74
C ASN A 42 14.92 -5.14 10.52
N VAL A 43 13.79 -4.49 10.24
CA VAL A 43 13.44 -3.21 10.86
C VAL A 43 13.11 -3.31 12.36
N PHE A 44 12.92 -4.52 12.89
CA PHE A 44 12.67 -4.74 14.31
C PHE A 44 13.95 -4.81 15.13
N SER A 45 15.02 -5.39 14.57
CA SER A 45 16.33 -5.51 15.23
C SER A 45 17.37 -4.54 14.69
N ASN A 46 17.05 -3.82 13.61
CA ASN A 46 17.96 -2.90 12.92
C ASN A 46 19.22 -3.60 12.37
N GLU A 47 19.05 -4.81 11.86
CA GLU A 47 20.12 -5.67 11.35
C GLU A 47 19.92 -6.01 9.88
N LEU A 48 21.03 -6.30 9.18
CA LEU A 48 21.00 -6.94 7.87
C LEU A 48 21.02 -8.46 8.06
N CYS A 49 19.95 -9.12 7.63
CA CYS A 49 19.81 -10.56 7.69
C CYS A 49 19.87 -11.17 6.29
N ARG A 50 20.17 -12.47 6.20
CA ARG A 50 20.17 -13.24 4.96
C ARG A 50 19.17 -14.37 5.04
N GLY A 51 18.46 -14.62 3.95
CA GLY A 51 17.48 -15.70 3.82
C GLY A 51 16.50 -15.44 2.69
N ASP A 52 15.62 -16.38 2.46
CA ASP A 52 14.53 -16.21 1.55
C ASP A 52 13.39 -15.41 2.23
N ILE A 53 12.59 -14.72 1.45
CA ILE A 53 11.38 -14.04 1.92
C ILE A 53 10.19 -14.70 1.26
N ALA A 54 9.33 -15.33 2.08
CA ALA A 54 8.12 -16.01 1.61
C ALA A 54 6.91 -15.08 1.66
N VAL A 55 6.13 -15.09 0.58
CA VAL A 55 4.90 -14.30 0.43
C VAL A 55 3.73 -15.22 0.14
N ALA A 56 2.62 -15.04 0.85
CA ALA A 56 1.35 -15.70 0.59
C ALA A 56 0.19 -14.72 0.78
N GLU A 57 -0.79 -14.76 -0.12
CA GLU A 57 -1.96 -13.86 -0.10
C GLU A 57 -1.59 -12.36 0.01
N GLY A 58 -0.47 -11.96 -0.59
CA GLY A 58 0.04 -10.59 -0.55
C GLY A 58 0.72 -10.18 0.76
N LEU A 59 0.97 -11.12 1.68
CA LEU A 59 1.61 -10.87 2.98
C LEU A 59 2.98 -11.55 3.02
N ILE A 60 3.97 -10.90 3.62
CA ILE A 60 5.22 -11.55 4.01
C ILE A 60 4.88 -12.48 5.19
N VAL A 61 5.11 -13.79 5.01
CA VAL A 61 4.69 -14.83 5.96
C VAL A 61 5.85 -15.51 6.66
N GLY A 62 7.06 -15.32 6.16
CA GLY A 62 8.25 -15.90 6.78
C GLY A 62 9.54 -15.46 6.12
N MET A 63 10.62 -15.59 6.87
CA MET A 63 11.99 -15.36 6.42
C MET A 63 12.83 -16.57 6.83
N GLY A 64 13.65 -17.12 5.91
CA GLY A 64 14.44 -18.33 6.18
C GLY A 64 14.61 -19.17 4.91
N GLU A 65 14.39 -20.48 5.00
CA GLU A 65 14.42 -21.39 3.85
C GLU A 65 12.98 -21.71 3.43
N TYR A 66 12.61 -21.30 2.24
CA TYR A 66 11.26 -21.49 1.69
C TYR A 66 11.29 -21.92 0.23
N HIS A 67 10.23 -22.63 -0.19
CA HIS A 67 9.92 -22.92 -1.59
C HIS A 67 8.64 -22.23 -2.01
N GLY A 68 8.59 -21.75 -3.25
CA GLY A 68 7.45 -21.02 -3.78
C GLY A 68 6.96 -21.57 -5.11
N LYS A 69 5.70 -21.27 -5.44
CA LYS A 69 5.14 -21.49 -6.79
C LYS A 69 5.87 -20.65 -7.82
N VAL A 70 6.27 -19.43 -7.40
CA VAL A 70 7.12 -18.52 -8.15
C VAL A 70 8.33 -18.21 -7.28
N GLU A 71 9.53 -18.31 -7.84
CA GLU A 71 10.77 -17.97 -7.15
C GLU A 71 11.53 -16.92 -7.96
N ALA A 72 11.96 -15.85 -7.30
CA ALA A 72 12.76 -14.78 -7.90
C ALA A 72 14.08 -14.65 -7.15
N ASP A 73 15.19 -14.87 -7.83
CA ASP A 73 16.51 -14.67 -7.25
C ASP A 73 16.82 -13.17 -7.16
N VAL A 74 16.99 -12.70 -5.93
CA VAL A 74 17.37 -11.31 -5.64
C VAL A 74 18.78 -11.21 -5.04
N GLY A 75 19.61 -12.24 -5.26
CA GLY A 75 20.97 -12.29 -4.79
C GLY A 75 21.77 -11.04 -5.16
N GLY A 76 22.54 -10.53 -4.20
CA GLY A 76 23.32 -9.30 -4.33
C GLY A 76 22.53 -8.00 -4.19
N LYS A 77 21.20 -8.06 -3.94
CA LYS A 77 20.35 -6.90 -3.68
C LYS A 77 19.96 -6.84 -2.22
N ILE A 78 19.79 -5.62 -1.71
CA ILE A 78 19.22 -5.38 -0.39
C ILE A 78 17.71 -5.21 -0.55
N VAL A 79 16.96 -6.00 0.21
CA VAL A 79 15.48 -5.93 0.27
C VAL A 79 15.09 -5.23 1.55
N LEU A 80 14.23 -4.24 1.43
CA LEU A 80 13.71 -3.47 2.56
C LEU A 80 12.23 -3.17 2.35
N PRO A 81 11.47 -2.83 3.41
CA PRO A 81 10.11 -2.34 3.26
C PRO A 81 10.05 -1.13 2.33
N GLY A 82 8.97 -1.00 1.56
CA GLY A 82 8.76 0.18 0.75
C GLY A 82 8.72 1.45 1.59
N PHE A 83 9.18 2.56 1.03
CA PHE A 83 9.18 3.84 1.71
C PHE A 83 7.77 4.40 1.87
N ILE A 84 7.56 5.09 2.97
CA ILE A 84 6.32 5.78 3.29
C ILE A 84 6.61 7.28 3.29
N ASP A 85 5.94 8.03 2.41
CA ASP A 85 5.88 9.47 2.53
C ASP A 85 4.76 9.82 3.52
N ALA A 86 5.14 10.35 4.67
CA ALA A 86 4.23 10.56 5.78
C ALA A 86 3.39 11.84 5.67
N HIS A 87 3.67 12.71 4.72
CA HIS A 87 2.88 13.92 4.47
C HIS A 87 3.15 14.50 3.09
N ILE A 88 2.13 14.50 2.25
CA ILE A 88 2.18 15.11 0.93
C ILE A 88 0.83 15.74 0.58
N HIS A 89 0.85 16.79 -0.23
CA HIS A 89 -0.29 17.27 -0.98
C HIS A 89 -0.16 16.75 -2.41
N LEU A 90 -0.91 15.70 -2.72
CA LEU A 90 -0.76 14.98 -3.99
C LEU A 90 -1.08 15.88 -5.18
N GLU A 91 -2.06 16.74 -5.05
CA GLU A 91 -2.47 17.75 -6.04
C GLU A 91 -1.37 18.76 -6.34
N SER A 92 -0.52 19.12 -5.36
CA SER A 92 0.63 20.01 -5.56
C SER A 92 1.71 19.42 -6.47
N SER A 93 1.66 18.12 -6.73
CA SER A 93 2.55 17.48 -7.71
C SER A 93 2.25 17.90 -9.15
N LEU A 94 1.10 18.53 -9.40
CA LEU A 94 0.59 18.98 -10.71
C LEU A 94 0.45 17.89 -11.76
N VAL A 95 0.37 16.64 -11.31
CA VAL A 95 0.10 15.47 -12.17
C VAL A 95 -1.09 14.69 -11.62
N SER A 96 -1.71 13.88 -12.46
CA SER A 96 -2.78 13.00 -11.99
C SER A 96 -2.25 11.96 -10.99
N PRO A 97 -3.09 11.43 -10.07
CA PRO A 97 -2.67 10.40 -9.12
C PRO A 97 -2.00 9.19 -9.79
N LYS A 98 -2.46 8.80 -10.98
CA LYS A 98 -1.87 7.70 -11.75
C LYS A 98 -0.45 8.01 -12.23
N GLU A 99 -0.19 9.22 -12.70
CA GLU A 99 1.15 9.63 -13.15
C GLU A 99 2.08 9.84 -11.96
N PHE A 100 1.55 10.36 -10.85
CA PHE A 100 2.29 10.42 -9.58
C PHE A 100 2.77 9.03 -9.14
N ALA A 101 1.89 8.04 -9.12
CA ALA A 101 2.25 6.67 -8.75
C ALA A 101 3.38 6.11 -9.62
N LYS A 102 3.34 6.35 -10.94
CA LYS A 102 4.41 5.95 -11.87
C LYS A 102 5.75 6.65 -11.57
N ALA A 103 5.70 7.89 -11.10
CA ALA A 103 6.90 8.65 -10.78
C ALA A 103 7.56 8.15 -9.49
N VAL A 104 6.79 7.84 -8.44
CA VAL A 104 7.37 7.56 -7.10
C VAL A 104 7.74 6.09 -6.90
N LEU A 105 6.99 5.15 -7.50
CA LEU A 105 7.25 3.71 -7.34
C LEU A 105 8.67 3.27 -7.72
N PRO A 106 9.27 3.72 -8.84
CA PRO A 106 10.64 3.33 -9.20
C PRO A 106 11.69 3.79 -8.19
N HIS A 107 11.35 4.76 -7.33
CA HIS A 107 12.21 5.27 -6.27
C HIS A 107 11.95 4.62 -4.92
N GLY A 108 11.03 3.65 -4.86
CA GLY A 108 10.77 2.83 -3.68
C GLY A 108 9.67 3.35 -2.76
N THR A 109 9.00 4.46 -3.06
CA THR A 109 7.84 4.93 -2.31
C THR A 109 6.61 4.10 -2.67
N THR A 110 6.10 3.34 -1.72
CA THR A 110 4.96 2.42 -1.91
C THR A 110 3.71 2.86 -1.17
N THR A 111 3.85 3.80 -0.24
CA THR A 111 2.74 4.36 0.54
C THR A 111 2.92 5.86 0.68
N VAL A 112 1.84 6.60 0.56
CA VAL A 112 1.81 8.03 0.84
C VAL A 112 0.64 8.37 1.74
N ILE A 113 0.84 9.32 2.66
CA ILE A 113 -0.22 9.90 3.49
C ILE A 113 -0.46 11.30 2.95
N THR A 114 -1.58 11.47 2.25
CA THR A 114 -1.91 12.75 1.60
C THR A 114 -2.91 13.56 2.41
N ASP A 115 -2.65 14.84 2.52
CA ASP A 115 -3.62 15.83 2.98
C ASP A 115 -4.24 16.49 1.74
N PRO A 116 -5.53 16.23 1.43
CA PRO A 116 -6.19 16.74 0.24
C PRO A 116 -6.68 18.20 0.43
N HIS A 117 -5.90 19.02 1.13
CA HIS A 117 -6.28 20.36 1.55
C HIS A 117 -6.49 21.30 0.36
N GLU A 118 -5.63 21.21 -0.64
CA GLU A 118 -5.67 22.11 -1.80
C GLU A 118 -6.88 21.84 -2.68
N ILE A 119 -7.17 20.56 -2.96
CA ILE A 119 -8.37 20.24 -3.74
C ILE A 119 -9.64 20.54 -2.93
N ALA A 120 -9.60 20.38 -1.61
CA ALA A 120 -10.72 20.73 -0.74
C ALA A 120 -10.98 22.24 -0.73
N ASN A 121 -9.94 23.09 -0.77
CA ASN A 121 -10.09 24.54 -0.93
C ASN A 121 -10.79 24.95 -2.23
N VAL A 122 -10.66 24.15 -3.28
CA VAL A 122 -11.25 24.45 -4.60
C VAL A 122 -12.65 23.87 -4.74
N MET A 123 -12.86 22.62 -4.34
CA MET A 123 -14.05 21.83 -4.63
C MET A 123 -14.74 21.24 -3.39
N GLY A 124 -14.25 21.50 -2.18
CA GLY A 124 -14.83 20.96 -0.96
C GLY A 124 -14.78 19.44 -0.91
N THR A 125 -15.85 18.82 -0.42
CA THR A 125 -15.99 17.36 -0.31
C THR A 125 -15.94 16.64 -1.66
N ASP A 126 -16.45 17.26 -2.72
CA ASP A 126 -16.42 16.68 -4.07
C ASP A 126 -14.99 16.48 -4.57
N GLY A 127 -14.09 17.41 -4.22
CA GLY A 127 -12.66 17.30 -4.52
C GLY A 127 -12.00 16.15 -3.77
N ILE A 128 -12.34 15.98 -2.50
CA ILE A 128 -11.84 14.85 -1.69
C ILE A 128 -12.35 13.53 -2.25
N GLU A 129 -13.64 13.44 -2.59
CA GLU A 129 -14.22 12.24 -3.19
C GLU A 129 -13.58 11.88 -4.54
N TYR A 130 -13.33 12.89 -5.38
CA TYR A 130 -12.59 12.70 -6.62
C TYR A 130 -11.21 12.07 -6.37
N MET A 131 -10.45 12.60 -5.40
CA MET A 131 -9.10 12.09 -5.09
C MET A 131 -9.15 10.66 -4.54
N LEU A 132 -10.13 10.34 -3.69
CA LEU A 132 -10.36 8.98 -3.20
C LEU A 132 -10.60 8.01 -4.36
N GLN A 133 -11.51 8.35 -5.29
CA GLN A 133 -11.81 7.50 -6.44
C GLN A 133 -10.62 7.39 -7.41
N ALA A 134 -9.90 8.48 -7.66
CA ALA A 134 -8.78 8.51 -8.57
C ALA A 134 -7.55 7.73 -8.06
N THR A 135 -7.53 7.37 -6.78
CA THR A 135 -6.42 6.64 -6.14
C THR A 135 -6.76 5.19 -5.80
N GLU A 136 -8.01 4.74 -5.95
CA GLU A 136 -8.50 3.44 -5.47
C GLU A 136 -7.73 2.24 -6.04
N ASP A 137 -7.39 2.26 -7.33
CA ASP A 137 -6.75 1.13 -8.03
C ASP A 137 -5.26 1.40 -8.35
N LEU A 138 -4.61 2.27 -7.59
CA LEU A 138 -3.20 2.55 -7.80
C LEU A 138 -2.30 1.48 -7.15
N PRO A 139 -1.12 1.21 -7.71
CA PRO A 139 -0.13 0.32 -7.10
C PRO A 139 0.61 0.96 -5.91
N VAL A 140 0.34 2.22 -5.58
CA VAL A 140 0.77 2.92 -4.37
C VAL A 140 -0.40 2.96 -3.40
N ASP A 141 -0.18 2.62 -2.12
CA ASP A 141 -1.18 2.76 -1.08
C ASP A 141 -1.32 4.24 -0.69
N VAL A 142 -2.46 4.84 -1.00
CA VAL A 142 -2.73 6.25 -0.71
C VAL A 142 -3.65 6.35 0.50
N ARG A 143 -3.16 6.96 1.57
CA ARG A 143 -3.90 7.21 2.80
C ARG A 143 -4.25 8.68 2.88
N PHE A 144 -5.51 8.98 3.23
CA PHE A 144 -6.01 10.35 3.29
C PHE A 144 -6.10 10.83 4.73
N MET A 145 -5.57 12.01 4.98
CA MET A 145 -5.90 12.81 6.15
C MET A 145 -7.25 13.49 5.94
N LEU A 146 -7.93 13.78 7.01
CA LEU A 146 -9.09 14.66 6.97
C LEU A 146 -8.61 16.07 7.21
N PRO A 147 -8.82 17.01 6.27
CA PRO A 147 -8.48 18.43 6.47
C PRO A 147 -9.21 18.99 7.70
N SER A 148 -8.48 19.68 8.56
CA SER A 148 -9.05 20.19 9.83
C SER A 148 -9.95 21.41 9.64
N CYS A 149 -9.70 22.20 8.61
CA CYS A 149 -10.42 23.44 8.29
C CYS A 149 -10.21 23.83 6.83
N VAL A 150 -11.28 24.24 6.17
CA VAL A 150 -11.27 24.79 4.83
C VAL A 150 -12.32 25.90 4.77
N PRO A 151 -11.93 27.18 4.63
CA PRO A 151 -10.56 27.71 4.63
C PRO A 151 -9.87 27.61 5.99
N ALA A 152 -8.53 27.68 5.99
CA ALA A 152 -7.73 27.60 7.21
C ALA A 152 -7.99 28.78 8.17
N THR A 153 -8.30 29.93 7.63
CA THR A 153 -8.68 31.13 8.40
C THR A 153 -9.85 31.86 7.74
N PRO A 154 -10.60 32.68 8.50
CA PRO A 154 -11.66 33.52 7.91
C PRO A 154 -11.17 34.61 6.94
N LEU A 155 -9.86 34.78 6.85
CA LEU A 155 -9.21 35.76 5.96
C LEU A 155 -8.78 35.15 4.63
N ASP A 156 -8.81 33.82 4.53
CA ASP A 156 -8.43 33.11 3.31
C ASP A 156 -9.62 33.08 2.34
N GLU A 157 -9.31 33.29 1.06
CA GLU A 157 -10.27 33.06 -0.01
C GLU A 157 -10.21 31.59 -0.44
N SER A 158 -11.35 30.91 -0.44
CA SER A 158 -11.45 29.54 -0.92
C SER A 158 -12.66 29.37 -1.83
N GLY A 159 -12.60 28.38 -2.72
CA GLY A 159 -13.72 28.01 -3.60
C GLY A 159 -14.81 27.21 -2.88
N ALA A 160 -14.52 26.67 -1.71
CA ALA A 160 -15.44 25.90 -0.88
C ALA A 160 -15.15 26.08 0.61
N ASN A 161 -16.15 25.76 1.44
CA ASN A 161 -16.01 25.70 2.90
C ASN A 161 -16.33 24.28 3.37
N LEU A 162 -15.56 23.78 4.32
CA LEU A 162 -15.86 22.57 5.08
C LEU A 162 -16.16 22.98 6.52
N ASP A 163 -17.41 22.75 6.95
CA ASP A 163 -17.92 23.07 8.30
C ASP A 163 -17.88 21.82 9.21
#